data_d88931bbbc65f1146ead67ad59a3b118
#
_entry.id   d88931bbbc65f1146ead67ad59a3b118
#
_cell.length_a   1.000
_cell.length_b   1.000
_cell.length_c   1.000
_cell.angle_alpha   90.00
_cell.angle_beta   90.00
_cell.angle_gamma   90.00
#
_symmetry.space_group_name_H-M   'P 1'
#
loop_
_entity.id
_entity.type
_entity.pdbx_description
1 polymer ?
#
loop_
_entity_poly.entity_id
_entity_poly.type
_entity_poly.pdbx_seq_one_letter_code
_entity_poly.pdbx_strand_id
1 'polypeptide(L)'
;MPNCDQKRPSCSQCIRSGKECYGYRDALSMMFKDETAVVAKKAEKRYEALAMQAPLTGLETKQRQNLGTSSSEASSLFYTDARTFGLEPYVPSASRYPTPESMTREITPSIEDQAMGFFISNHVSYPTVVPKGQYEWVLEALKEPGCDQALRDSVNAASLAALANSTKNPVIMAKAHTAYGSALSTTNNALRSKDLSKKDTTLISVIMLGLYENFVFQDKRSIQAWAKHIQGAAALLNFRGKEQFESNVARRIFHQIYGLILLVSLESGQGVPDGIRELYDHCNPRTDYAIHGRQWTVRLTHFMHDSINLARDKESDPVTLVTKAINLDRELDSIKALMPKIWHYQTVPLEQRSEHAYGTFYHIYKDSWIAQMWNNLRSCRMYLYRVIREQLWKGRAYSPPLFSEEEVKPQIEAAEKVIRTTTAAVCASAPQLTGMLIFPQWPVPKPGGSFAAVFHEVIPKEDVRYQIHPPGTFLDPVRPTGVHHLIWPLYAAAISDLSSNEMRQWVIEMLYFIALRIGTRQAVVLADSLKEILRSGATQPRTSEPVFDFALGTETVEI
;
A
#
# COMPACT_ATOMS: atom_id res chain seq x y z
N MET A 1 12.14 -4.78 -35.02
CA MET A 1 11.70 -5.21 -36.38
C MET A 1 10.18 -5.31 -36.33
N PRO A 2 9.43 -4.50 -37.05
CA PRO A 2 7.99 -4.35 -36.84
C PRO A 2 7.08 -5.48 -37.33
N ASN A 3 7.57 -6.59 -37.84
CA ASN A 3 6.74 -7.67 -38.38
C ASN A 3 7.22 -9.07 -37.99
N CYS A 4 7.72 -9.28 -36.79
CA CYS A 4 8.17 -10.59 -36.33
C CYS A 4 7.00 -11.34 -35.68
N ASP A 5 6.66 -12.53 -36.20
CA ASP A 5 5.57 -13.39 -35.69
C ASP A 5 5.94 -14.26 -34.47
N GLN A 6 7.14 -14.08 -33.96
CA GLN A 6 7.68 -14.73 -32.75
C GLN A 6 7.57 -16.27 -32.69
N LYS A 7 7.44 -16.96 -33.83
CA LYS A 7 7.40 -18.43 -33.85
C LYS A 7 8.74 -19.04 -33.46
N ARG A 8 8.70 -20.11 -32.67
CA ARG A 8 9.89 -20.89 -32.26
C ARG A 8 10.05 -22.10 -33.17
N PRO A 9 11.26 -22.54 -33.51
CA PRO A 9 12.57 -22.02 -33.08
C PRO A 9 13.02 -20.76 -33.82
N SER A 10 12.43 -20.45 -34.99
CA SER A 10 12.78 -19.28 -35.81
C SER A 10 11.52 -18.64 -36.38
N CYS A 11 11.48 -17.29 -36.43
CA CYS A 11 10.33 -16.58 -36.95
C CYS A 11 10.19 -16.74 -38.46
N SER A 12 8.96 -16.71 -38.97
CA SER A 12 8.66 -16.89 -40.39
C SER A 12 9.36 -15.86 -41.30
N GLN A 13 9.71 -14.70 -40.77
CA GLN A 13 10.43 -13.67 -41.52
C GLN A 13 11.91 -13.99 -41.67
N CYS A 14 12.58 -14.49 -40.63
CA CYS A 14 13.97 -14.92 -40.70
C CYS A 14 14.10 -16.14 -41.62
N ILE A 15 13.17 -17.09 -41.55
CA ILE A 15 13.13 -18.26 -42.44
C ILE A 15 13.00 -17.82 -43.91
N ARG A 16 12.05 -16.90 -44.21
CA ARG A 16 11.86 -16.39 -45.57
C ARG A 16 13.04 -15.58 -46.09
N SER A 17 13.76 -14.88 -45.23
CA SER A 17 14.92 -14.06 -45.63
C SER A 17 16.25 -14.82 -45.63
N GLY A 18 16.26 -16.12 -45.32
CA GLY A 18 17.48 -16.95 -45.26
C GLY A 18 18.48 -16.49 -44.19
N LYS A 19 18.02 -15.75 -43.17
CA LYS A 19 18.87 -15.24 -42.10
C LYS A 19 18.69 -16.06 -40.84
N GLU A 20 19.79 -16.24 -40.09
CA GLU A 20 19.75 -16.89 -38.81
C GLU A 20 18.87 -16.07 -37.84
N CYS A 21 17.91 -16.74 -37.18
CA CYS A 21 17.05 -16.10 -36.20
C CYS A 21 17.76 -16.11 -34.84
N TYR A 22 18.19 -14.95 -34.35
CA TYR A 22 18.89 -14.82 -33.09
C TYR A 22 18.00 -15.10 -31.86
N GLY A 23 16.78 -15.63 -32.09
CA GLY A 23 15.84 -15.96 -31.05
C GLY A 23 15.11 -14.73 -30.50
N TYR A 24 14.33 -14.96 -29.47
CA TYR A 24 13.57 -13.90 -28.74
C TYR A 24 14.20 -13.70 -27.39
N ARG A 25 14.34 -12.43 -27.00
CA ARG A 25 14.75 -12.13 -25.64
C ARG A 25 13.67 -12.68 -24.71
N ASP A 26 14.11 -13.36 -23.66
CA ASP A 26 13.21 -13.85 -22.61
C ASP A 26 12.45 -12.67 -22.00
N ALA A 27 11.12 -12.80 -21.89
CA ALA A 27 10.27 -11.76 -21.32
C ALA A 27 10.71 -11.36 -19.92
N LEU A 28 11.19 -12.32 -19.10
CA LEU A 28 11.74 -12.06 -17.76
C LEU A 28 13.03 -11.23 -17.85
N SER A 29 13.92 -11.51 -18.79
CA SER A 29 15.17 -10.75 -18.94
C SER A 29 14.95 -9.32 -19.47
N MET A 30 13.82 -9.06 -20.14
CA MET A 30 13.44 -7.70 -20.56
C MET A 30 12.73 -6.90 -19.46
N MET A 31 12.03 -7.58 -18.55
CA MET A 31 11.35 -6.95 -17.43
C MET A 31 12.29 -6.54 -16.29
N PHE A 32 13.35 -7.32 -16.10
CA PHE A 32 14.36 -7.07 -15.07
C PHE A 32 15.68 -6.65 -15.73
N LYS A 33 15.71 -5.41 -16.22
CA LYS A 33 16.92 -4.82 -16.76
C LYS A 33 17.91 -4.64 -15.61
N ASP A 34 19.10 -5.23 -15.73
CA ASP A 34 20.17 -5.05 -14.77
C ASP A 34 20.70 -3.61 -14.85
N GLU A 35 20.14 -2.72 -14.06
CA GLU A 35 20.55 -1.32 -13.95
C GLU A 35 21.52 -1.10 -12.79
N THR A 36 22.06 -2.17 -12.17
CA THR A 36 22.91 -2.09 -10.98
C THR A 36 24.06 -1.10 -11.17
N ALA A 37 24.73 -1.16 -12.35
CA ALA A 37 25.84 -0.25 -12.67
C ALA A 37 25.36 1.21 -12.87
N VAL A 38 24.15 1.41 -13.42
CA VAL A 38 23.57 2.74 -13.63
C VAL A 38 23.13 3.36 -12.31
N VAL A 39 22.51 2.56 -11.43
CA VAL A 39 22.08 2.98 -10.10
C VAL A 39 23.28 3.30 -9.22
N ALA A 40 24.32 2.46 -9.22
CA ALA A 40 25.56 2.70 -8.48
C ALA A 40 26.23 4.00 -8.95
N LYS A 41 26.36 4.22 -10.26
CA LYS A 41 26.96 5.43 -10.82
C LYS A 41 26.14 6.71 -10.57
N LYS A 42 24.79 6.59 -10.55
CA LYS A 42 23.92 7.71 -10.17
C LYS A 42 24.04 8.04 -8.68
N ALA A 43 24.14 7.03 -7.82
CA ALA A 43 24.35 7.22 -6.39
C ALA A 43 25.67 7.92 -6.13
N GLU A 44 26.76 7.45 -6.73
CA GLU A 44 28.11 8.03 -6.61
C GLU A 44 28.14 9.51 -7.03
N LYS A 45 27.64 9.84 -8.22
CA LYS A 45 27.55 11.24 -8.70
C LYS A 45 26.74 12.14 -7.77
N ARG A 46 25.71 11.60 -7.13
CA ARG A 46 24.86 12.37 -6.21
C ARG A 46 25.56 12.63 -4.87
N TYR A 47 26.35 11.66 -4.38
CA TYR A 47 27.17 11.84 -3.20
C TYR A 47 28.29 12.87 -3.43
N GLU A 48 28.92 12.86 -4.60
CA GLU A 48 29.87 13.88 -4.99
C GLU A 48 29.23 15.28 -5.03
N ALA A 49 28.05 15.40 -5.60
CA ALA A 49 27.31 16.67 -5.66
C ALA A 49 26.87 17.17 -4.27
N LEU A 50 26.48 16.27 -3.36
CA LEU A 50 26.12 16.61 -1.98
C LEU A 50 27.35 16.97 -1.16
N ALA A 51 28.48 16.31 -1.37
CA ALA A 51 29.75 16.63 -0.72
C ALA A 51 30.28 18.01 -1.16
N MET A 52 30.04 18.40 -2.42
CA MET A 52 30.41 19.74 -2.93
C MET A 52 29.44 20.85 -2.45
N GLN A 53 28.24 20.53 -2.00
CA GLN A 53 27.25 21.48 -1.47
C GLN A 53 27.31 21.64 0.06
N ALA A 54 28.09 20.85 0.78
CA ALA A 54 28.27 21.00 2.19
C ALA A 54 29.13 22.27 2.45
N PRO A 55 28.62 23.27 3.21
CA PRO A 55 29.44 24.44 3.55
C PRO A 55 30.61 23.98 4.40
N LEU A 56 31.82 24.37 4.00
CA LEU A 56 33.05 24.25 4.77
C LEU A 56 32.95 25.15 6.02
N THR A 57 32.26 24.72 7.06
CA THR A 57 32.41 25.29 8.38
C THR A 57 33.56 24.53 9.07
N GLY A 58 34.71 25.15 9.06
CA GLY A 58 35.86 24.67 9.79
C GLY A 58 35.58 24.53 11.27
N LEU A 59 35.80 23.34 11.78
CA LEU A 59 35.97 23.09 13.21
C LEU A 59 37.37 22.55 13.40
N GLU A 60 38.25 23.48 13.81
CA GLU A 60 39.56 23.19 14.34
C GLU A 60 39.46 22.27 15.56
N THR A 61 40.28 21.27 15.54
CA THR A 61 40.64 20.42 16.69
C THR A 61 41.03 21.27 17.89
N LYS A 62 40.25 21.23 18.98
CA LYS A 62 40.74 21.53 20.33
C LYS A 62 40.41 20.39 21.28
N GLN A 63 41.51 20.01 21.95
CA GLN A 63 41.68 18.97 22.94
C GLN A 63 40.64 18.96 24.08
N ARG A 64 40.33 17.73 24.51
CA ARG A 64 39.97 17.26 25.85
C ARG A 64 40.06 18.29 26.97
N GLN A 65 38.96 18.46 27.70
CA GLN A 65 38.95 18.39 29.16
C GLN A 65 37.52 18.17 29.66
N ASN A 66 37.42 17.26 30.61
CA ASN A 66 36.28 16.83 31.43
C ASN A 66 35.19 17.87 31.69
N LEU A 67 33.96 17.44 31.63
CA LEU A 67 32.99 17.63 32.69
C LEU A 67 31.74 16.75 32.39
N GLY A 68 31.46 15.90 33.35
CA GLY A 68 30.25 15.06 33.32
C GLY A 68 28.99 15.89 33.56
N THR A 69 27.90 15.27 33.26
CA THR A 69 26.52 15.40 33.69
C THR A 69 25.53 15.54 32.56
N SER A 70 24.55 14.65 32.67
CA SER A 70 23.17 14.66 32.16
C SER A 70 22.97 14.67 30.66
N SER A 71 22.88 13.45 30.11
CA SER A 71 22.09 13.15 28.93
C SER A 71 20.90 12.24 29.31
N SER A 72 19.87 12.80 29.94
CA SER A 72 18.66 12.06 30.35
C SER A 72 17.36 12.65 29.81
N GLU A 73 17.40 13.42 28.73
CA GLU A 73 16.17 14.02 28.18
C GLU A 73 15.70 13.52 26.81
N ALA A 74 16.42 12.59 26.18
CA ALA A 74 16.02 12.08 24.85
C ALA A 74 15.29 10.73 24.87
N SER A 75 15.11 10.10 26.04
CA SER A 75 14.48 8.76 26.15
C SER A 75 13.07 8.77 26.77
N SER A 76 12.51 9.94 27.09
CA SER A 76 11.25 10.01 27.85
C SER A 76 9.97 10.05 27.00
N LEU A 77 10.06 9.96 25.68
CA LEU A 77 8.87 10.03 24.80
C LEU A 77 8.20 8.67 24.50
N PHE A 78 8.68 7.58 25.09
CA PHE A 78 8.15 6.23 24.78
C PHE A 78 7.64 5.42 25.99
N TYR A 79 7.59 6.01 27.19
CA TYR A 79 7.00 5.35 28.35
C TYR A 79 5.74 6.09 28.79
N THR A 80 4.58 5.55 28.43
CA THR A 80 3.34 5.89 29.12
C THR A 80 3.42 5.36 30.56
N ASP A 81 3.26 6.27 31.51
CA ASP A 81 3.34 6.04 32.94
C ASP A 81 2.36 4.93 33.37
N ALA A 82 2.88 3.83 33.89
CA ALA A 82 2.11 2.71 34.44
C ALA A 82 1.19 3.07 35.64
N ARG A 83 1.24 4.30 36.10
CA ARG A 83 0.42 4.80 37.22
C ARG A 83 -1.07 4.97 36.88
N THR A 84 -1.44 4.88 35.61
CA THR A 84 -2.85 5.03 35.18
C THR A 84 -3.70 3.79 35.47
N PHE A 85 -3.09 2.67 35.89
CA PHE A 85 -3.81 1.39 36.10
C PHE A 85 -3.88 0.90 37.54
N GLY A 86 -3.57 1.74 38.52
CA GLY A 86 -3.82 1.40 39.95
C GLY A 86 -3.03 0.19 40.47
N LEU A 87 -1.91 -0.17 39.87
CA LEU A 87 -1.01 -1.22 40.33
C LEU A 87 0.09 -0.57 41.16
N GLU A 88 0.07 -0.80 42.47
CA GLU A 88 1.16 -0.42 43.35
C GLU A 88 2.46 -1.09 42.91
N PRO A 89 3.58 -0.37 42.83
CA PRO A 89 4.85 -0.97 42.47
C PRO A 89 5.31 -1.89 43.60
N TYR A 90 5.49 -3.17 43.29
CA TYR A 90 6.17 -4.11 44.17
C TYR A 90 7.63 -3.64 44.36
N VAL A 91 7.95 -3.18 45.58
CA VAL A 91 9.33 -2.85 45.96
C VAL A 91 9.96 -4.10 46.59
N PRO A 92 10.91 -4.78 45.92
CA PRO A 92 11.64 -5.87 46.54
C PRO A 92 12.51 -5.32 47.68
N SER A 93 12.35 -5.89 48.87
CA SER A 93 13.22 -5.64 50.02
C SER A 93 14.69 -5.89 49.65
N ALA A 94 15.52 -4.88 49.76
CA ALA A 94 16.93 -4.92 49.44
C ALA A 94 17.66 -5.91 50.39
N SER A 95 18.05 -7.06 49.87
CA SER A 95 19.00 -7.95 50.54
C SER A 95 20.42 -7.36 50.45
N ARG A 96 21.03 -7.13 51.58
CA ARG A 96 22.40 -6.61 51.73
C ARG A 96 23.45 -7.68 51.42
N TYR A 97 23.66 -7.99 50.15
CA TYR A 97 24.91 -8.67 49.72
C TYR A 97 25.53 -7.81 48.61
N PRO A 98 26.83 -7.52 48.69
CA PRO A 98 27.50 -6.86 47.59
C PRO A 98 27.58 -7.85 46.44
N THR A 99 26.71 -7.67 45.48
CA THR A 99 26.84 -8.32 44.17
C THR A 99 28.07 -7.73 43.46
N PRO A 100 28.98 -8.53 42.89
CA PRO A 100 30.00 -8.03 42.01
C PRO A 100 29.31 -7.18 40.93
N GLU A 101 29.84 -6.01 40.64
CA GLU A 101 29.45 -5.21 39.47
C GLU A 101 29.71 -6.04 38.21
N SER A 102 28.82 -6.94 37.89
CA SER A 102 28.75 -7.46 36.53
C SER A 102 28.27 -6.27 35.70
N MET A 103 29.14 -5.70 34.93
CA MET A 103 28.80 -4.77 33.87
C MET A 103 27.87 -5.56 32.92
N THR A 104 26.57 -5.45 33.14
CA THR A 104 25.55 -5.86 32.17
C THR A 104 25.74 -4.92 31.00
N ARG A 105 26.55 -5.37 30.04
CA ARG A 105 26.64 -4.72 28.75
C ARG A 105 25.24 -4.82 28.16
N GLU A 106 24.49 -3.72 28.15
CA GLU A 106 23.22 -3.68 27.44
C GLU A 106 23.52 -4.10 26.01
N ILE A 107 22.94 -5.23 25.60
CA ILE A 107 23.05 -5.69 24.23
C ILE A 107 22.14 -4.79 23.40
N THR A 108 22.71 -3.72 22.86
CA THR A 108 22.00 -2.87 21.91
C THR A 108 21.77 -3.69 20.64
N PRO A 109 20.51 -3.89 20.21
CA PRO A 109 20.22 -4.61 18.97
C PRO A 109 20.95 -3.98 17.78
N SER A 110 21.37 -4.80 16.83
CA SER A 110 21.95 -4.28 15.58
C SER A 110 20.97 -3.35 14.86
N ILE A 111 21.46 -2.48 13.98
CA ILE A 111 20.58 -1.58 13.22
C ILE A 111 19.65 -2.38 12.31
N GLU A 112 20.09 -3.52 11.83
CA GLU A 112 19.34 -4.48 11.03
C GLU A 112 18.22 -5.11 11.84
N ASP A 113 18.46 -5.48 13.11
CA ASP A 113 17.43 -6.00 14.02
C ASP A 113 16.41 -4.93 14.39
N GLN A 114 16.86 -3.70 14.63
CA GLN A 114 15.97 -2.55 14.87
C GLN A 114 15.10 -2.29 13.64
N ALA A 115 15.67 -2.34 12.43
CA ALA A 115 14.95 -2.16 11.18
C ALA A 115 13.92 -3.27 10.95
N MET A 116 14.29 -4.51 11.22
CA MET A 116 13.37 -5.65 11.13
C MET A 116 12.24 -5.51 12.16
N GLY A 117 12.53 -5.14 13.40
CA GLY A 117 11.52 -4.86 14.43
C GLY A 117 10.56 -3.76 14.02
N PHE A 118 11.09 -2.66 13.44
CA PHE A 118 10.29 -1.58 12.90
C PHE A 118 9.39 -2.05 11.74
N PHE A 119 9.92 -2.84 10.81
CA PHE A 119 9.16 -3.40 9.71
C PHE A 119 8.03 -4.30 10.20
N ILE A 120 8.32 -5.21 11.11
CA ILE A 120 7.31 -6.11 11.69
C ILE A 120 6.20 -5.31 12.36
N SER A 121 6.54 -4.34 13.20
CA SER A 121 5.55 -3.59 13.98
C SER A 121 4.70 -2.63 13.15
N ASN A 122 5.15 -2.20 11.96
CA ASN A 122 4.45 -1.20 11.16
C ASN A 122 3.88 -1.74 9.84
N HIS A 123 4.39 -2.85 9.32
CA HIS A 123 4.02 -3.36 7.99
C HIS A 123 3.48 -4.78 8.00
N VAL A 124 3.76 -5.57 9.04
CA VAL A 124 3.26 -6.95 9.13
C VAL A 124 1.98 -6.98 9.93
N SER A 125 0.91 -7.52 9.36
CA SER A 125 -0.32 -7.80 10.10
C SER A 125 -0.63 -9.29 10.08
N TYR A 126 -1.05 -9.80 11.23
CA TYR A 126 -1.47 -11.18 11.38
C TYR A 126 -2.99 -11.28 11.27
N PRO A 127 -3.50 -12.45 10.83
CA PRO A 127 -4.93 -12.72 10.88
C PRO A 127 -5.50 -12.49 12.28
N THR A 128 -6.62 -11.77 12.36
CA THR A 128 -7.34 -11.51 13.61
C THR A 128 -8.76 -12.10 13.51
N VAL A 129 -9.76 -11.22 13.48
CA VAL A 129 -11.16 -11.57 13.23
C VAL A 129 -11.38 -12.01 11.78
N VAL A 130 -10.58 -11.44 10.89
CA VAL A 130 -10.56 -11.81 9.48
C VAL A 130 -9.31 -12.66 9.25
N PRO A 131 -9.43 -13.82 8.61
CA PRO A 131 -8.29 -14.72 8.36
C PRO A 131 -7.42 -14.20 7.22
N LYS A 132 -7.04 -12.93 7.27
CA LYS A 132 -6.13 -12.27 6.34
C LYS A 132 -5.08 -11.48 7.11
N GLY A 133 -3.83 -11.78 6.82
CA GLY A 133 -2.68 -11.00 7.24
C GLY A 133 -2.11 -10.20 6.07
N GLN A 134 -1.03 -9.49 6.33
CA GLN A 134 -0.24 -8.78 5.33
C GLN A 134 1.23 -8.93 5.64
N TYR A 135 2.01 -9.41 4.69
CA TYR A 135 3.43 -9.69 4.82
C TYR A 135 3.81 -10.69 5.94
N GLU A 136 2.85 -11.34 6.64
CA GLU A 136 3.13 -12.31 7.70
C GLU A 136 3.91 -13.52 7.16
N TRP A 137 3.68 -13.86 5.91
CA TRP A 137 4.37 -14.93 5.20
C TRP A 137 5.87 -14.63 4.98
N VAL A 138 6.31 -13.36 5.04
CA VAL A 138 7.75 -13.00 4.99
C VAL A 138 8.49 -13.65 6.15
N LEU A 139 7.92 -13.57 7.35
CA LEU A 139 8.55 -14.14 8.55
C LEU A 139 8.56 -15.65 8.55
N GLU A 140 7.53 -16.28 7.96
CA GLU A 140 7.50 -17.72 7.76
C GLU A 140 8.61 -18.14 6.79
N ALA A 141 8.72 -17.47 5.63
CA ALA A 141 9.74 -17.76 4.62
C ALA A 141 11.18 -17.53 5.12
N LEU A 142 11.41 -16.54 5.99
CA LEU A 142 12.74 -16.31 6.60
C LEU A 142 13.16 -17.41 7.57
N LYS A 143 12.21 -18.13 8.18
CA LYS A 143 12.47 -19.22 9.12
C LYS A 143 12.68 -20.56 8.44
N GLU A 144 12.30 -20.70 7.17
CA GLU A 144 12.45 -21.95 6.44
C GLU A 144 13.93 -22.36 6.32
N PRO A 145 14.25 -23.66 6.54
CA PRO A 145 15.58 -24.17 6.28
C PRO A 145 15.95 -23.98 4.80
N GLY A 146 17.06 -23.29 4.54
CA GLY A 146 17.48 -22.99 3.16
C GLY A 146 16.90 -21.71 2.59
N CYS A 147 16.41 -20.81 3.44
CA CYS A 147 16.11 -19.43 3.04
C CYS A 147 17.30 -18.84 2.28
N ASP A 148 17.06 -18.40 1.05
CA ASP A 148 18.09 -17.89 0.15
C ASP A 148 18.52 -16.45 0.49
N GLN A 149 19.70 -16.08 -0.04
CA GLN A 149 20.28 -14.76 0.21
C GLN A 149 19.42 -13.64 -0.38
N ALA A 150 18.76 -13.88 -1.52
CA ALA A 150 17.93 -12.90 -2.19
C ALA A 150 16.78 -12.42 -1.28
N LEU A 151 16.13 -13.36 -0.56
CA LEU A 151 15.07 -13.02 0.39
C LEU A 151 15.62 -12.21 1.57
N ARG A 152 16.74 -12.64 2.16
CA ARG A 152 17.35 -11.92 3.29
C ARG A 152 17.74 -10.49 2.92
N ASP A 153 18.40 -10.31 1.79
CA ASP A 153 18.86 -9.01 1.32
C ASP A 153 17.69 -8.07 1.00
N SER A 154 16.65 -8.59 0.32
CA SER A 154 15.49 -7.78 -0.05
C SER A 154 14.66 -7.33 1.15
N VAL A 155 14.46 -8.20 2.13
CA VAL A 155 13.77 -7.86 3.39
C VAL A 155 14.59 -6.84 4.19
N ASN A 156 15.91 -7.05 4.28
CA ASN A 156 16.81 -6.12 4.98
C ASN A 156 16.82 -4.73 4.32
N ALA A 157 16.88 -4.66 3.00
CA ALA A 157 16.83 -3.40 2.26
C ALA A 157 15.53 -2.62 2.55
N ALA A 158 14.38 -3.28 2.46
CA ALA A 158 13.08 -2.67 2.71
C ALA A 158 12.94 -2.21 4.17
N SER A 159 13.35 -3.05 5.11
CA SER A 159 13.29 -2.73 6.55
C SER A 159 14.15 -1.54 6.92
N LEU A 160 15.40 -1.49 6.43
CA LEU A 160 16.32 -0.36 6.64
C LEU A 160 15.79 0.94 6.03
N ALA A 161 15.20 0.89 4.83
CA ALA A 161 14.63 2.08 4.19
C ALA A 161 13.44 2.64 4.98
N ALA A 162 12.55 1.77 5.47
CA ALA A 162 11.43 2.18 6.29
C ALA A 162 11.89 2.86 7.60
N LEU A 163 12.83 2.24 8.32
CA LEU A 163 13.40 2.81 9.55
C LEU A 163 14.14 4.13 9.28
N ALA A 164 14.94 4.20 8.20
CA ALA A 164 15.67 5.40 7.81
C ALA A 164 14.75 6.60 7.58
N ASN A 165 13.63 6.39 6.92
CA ASN A 165 12.64 7.45 6.66
C ASN A 165 11.93 7.89 7.94
N SER A 166 11.50 6.95 8.78
CA SER A 166 10.82 7.26 10.05
C SER A 166 11.73 8.04 10.99
N THR A 167 13.00 7.66 11.07
CA THR A 167 14.02 8.32 11.92
C THR A 167 14.73 9.48 11.24
N LYS A 168 14.45 9.73 9.94
CA LYS A 168 15.13 10.72 9.10
C LYS A 168 16.66 10.56 9.12
N ASN A 169 17.16 9.33 9.18
CA ASN A 169 18.57 9.02 9.33
C ASN A 169 19.22 8.68 7.97
N PRO A 170 20.08 9.57 7.42
CA PRO A 170 20.71 9.35 6.12
C PRO A 170 21.75 8.20 6.14
N VAL A 171 22.34 7.89 7.29
CA VAL A 171 23.32 6.79 7.41
C VAL A 171 22.61 5.45 7.28
N ILE A 172 21.43 5.30 7.90
CA ILE A 172 20.60 4.10 7.73
C ILE A 172 20.11 3.99 6.28
N MET A 173 19.75 5.11 5.65
CA MET A 173 19.35 5.13 4.25
C MET A 173 20.48 4.70 3.30
N ALA A 174 21.72 5.10 3.57
CA ALA A 174 22.88 4.64 2.79
C ALA A 174 23.09 3.12 2.90
N LYS A 175 22.93 2.55 4.10
CA LYS A 175 22.93 1.09 4.29
C LYS A 175 21.78 0.41 3.52
N ALA A 176 20.57 1.00 3.53
CA ALA A 176 19.43 0.49 2.78
C ALA A 176 19.71 0.44 1.27
N HIS A 177 20.34 1.48 0.70
CA HIS A 177 20.72 1.50 -0.71
C HIS A 177 21.76 0.42 -1.05
N THR A 178 22.75 0.19 -0.18
CA THR A 178 23.73 -0.89 -0.36
C THR A 178 23.06 -2.26 -0.34
N ALA A 179 22.18 -2.50 0.64
CA ALA A 179 21.43 -3.75 0.76
C ALA A 179 20.51 -3.97 -0.47
N TYR A 180 19.90 -2.90 -0.99
CA TYR A 180 19.06 -2.96 -2.19
C TYR A 180 19.89 -3.36 -3.43
N GLY A 181 21.09 -2.83 -3.62
CA GLY A 181 21.98 -3.24 -4.71
C GLY A 181 22.32 -4.72 -4.67
N SER A 182 22.65 -5.25 -3.47
CA SER A 182 22.87 -6.69 -3.25
C SER A 182 21.60 -7.50 -3.56
N ALA A 183 20.46 -7.07 -3.04
CA ALA A 183 19.17 -7.73 -3.24
C ALA A 183 18.76 -7.81 -4.73
N LEU A 184 18.99 -6.73 -5.50
CA LEU A 184 18.76 -6.74 -6.95
C LEU A 184 19.61 -7.79 -7.66
N SER A 185 20.91 -7.84 -7.37
CA SER A 185 21.82 -8.78 -7.97
C SER A 185 21.44 -10.23 -7.66
N THR A 186 21.20 -10.54 -6.39
CA THR A 186 20.84 -11.89 -5.94
C THR A 186 19.47 -12.33 -6.46
N THR A 187 18.48 -11.42 -6.48
CA THR A 187 17.14 -11.69 -7.05
C THR A 187 17.20 -11.93 -8.57
N ASN A 188 17.97 -11.12 -9.31
CA ASN A 188 18.16 -11.31 -10.75
C ASN A 188 18.82 -12.67 -11.06
N ASN A 189 19.78 -13.10 -10.25
CA ASN A 189 20.39 -14.42 -10.40
C ASN A 189 19.38 -15.55 -10.13
N ALA A 190 18.54 -15.40 -9.12
CA ALA A 190 17.47 -16.35 -8.83
C ALA A 190 16.44 -16.43 -9.98
N LEU A 191 16.06 -15.29 -10.58
CA LEU A 191 15.12 -15.25 -11.71
C LEU A 191 15.67 -15.90 -12.99
N ARG A 192 16.99 -15.90 -13.19
CA ARG A 192 17.65 -16.59 -14.33
C ARG A 192 17.70 -18.11 -14.15
N SER A 193 17.55 -18.62 -12.95
CA SER A 193 17.54 -20.04 -12.65
C SER A 193 16.15 -20.63 -12.84
N LYS A 194 16.01 -21.73 -13.57
CA LYS A 194 14.72 -22.42 -13.78
C LYS A 194 14.08 -22.89 -12.48
N ASP A 195 14.89 -23.34 -11.54
CA ASP A 195 14.40 -23.91 -10.28
C ASP A 195 14.13 -22.80 -9.26
N LEU A 196 15.02 -21.82 -9.13
CA LEU A 196 14.87 -20.74 -8.17
C LEU A 196 13.76 -19.77 -8.54
N SER A 197 13.55 -19.49 -9.84
CA SER A 197 12.51 -18.56 -10.30
C SER A 197 11.07 -19.00 -9.92
N LYS A 198 10.86 -20.29 -9.68
CA LYS A 198 9.56 -20.83 -9.25
C LYS A 198 9.37 -20.86 -7.72
N LYS A 199 10.40 -20.57 -6.93
CA LYS A 199 10.32 -20.58 -5.47
C LYS A 199 9.51 -19.41 -4.91
N ASP A 200 8.83 -19.63 -3.80
CA ASP A 200 8.12 -18.59 -3.05
C ASP A 200 9.09 -17.49 -2.60
N THR A 201 10.30 -17.85 -2.16
CA THR A 201 11.35 -16.92 -1.72
C THR A 201 11.74 -15.93 -2.82
N THR A 202 11.83 -16.35 -4.08
CA THR A 202 12.13 -15.46 -5.21
C THR A 202 10.98 -14.47 -5.48
N LEU A 203 9.73 -14.95 -5.44
CA LEU A 203 8.56 -14.08 -5.57
C LEU A 203 8.50 -13.05 -4.44
N ILE A 204 8.75 -13.49 -3.20
CA ILE A 204 8.80 -12.60 -2.03
C ILE A 204 9.91 -11.55 -2.21
N SER A 205 11.09 -11.94 -2.70
CA SER A 205 12.19 -11.01 -2.95
C SER A 205 11.80 -9.92 -3.94
N VAL A 206 11.11 -10.26 -5.03
CA VAL A 206 10.58 -9.29 -6.02
C VAL A 206 9.60 -8.33 -5.35
N ILE A 207 8.70 -8.83 -4.50
CA ILE A 207 7.72 -8.02 -3.78
C ILE A 207 8.41 -7.07 -2.81
N MET A 208 9.41 -7.54 -2.07
CA MET A 208 10.17 -6.74 -1.09
C MET A 208 11.00 -5.65 -1.78
N LEU A 209 11.53 -5.91 -2.97
CA LEU A 209 12.18 -4.89 -3.79
C LEU A 209 11.18 -3.81 -4.23
N GLY A 210 9.97 -4.20 -4.65
CA GLY A 210 8.89 -3.24 -4.94
C GLY A 210 8.46 -2.43 -3.72
N LEU A 211 8.46 -3.03 -2.53
CA LEU A 211 8.16 -2.33 -1.28
C LEU A 211 9.28 -1.35 -0.90
N TYR A 212 10.55 -1.73 -1.11
CA TYR A 212 11.67 -0.81 -0.96
C TYR A 212 11.49 0.44 -1.84
N GLU A 213 11.08 0.28 -3.10
CA GLU A 213 10.81 1.41 -3.99
C GLU A 213 9.76 2.36 -3.39
N ASN A 214 8.69 1.85 -2.77
CA ASN A 214 7.71 2.67 -2.08
C ASN A 214 8.30 3.51 -0.94
N PHE A 215 9.31 2.96 -0.26
CA PHE A 215 9.98 3.67 0.82
C PHE A 215 10.94 4.75 0.33
N VAL A 216 11.46 4.64 -0.89
CA VAL A 216 12.46 5.59 -1.43
C VAL A 216 11.93 6.50 -2.53
N PHE A 217 10.62 6.57 -2.75
CA PHE A 217 10.00 7.46 -3.72
C PHE A 217 10.57 8.88 -3.64
N GLN A 218 10.89 9.47 -4.78
CA GLN A 218 11.42 10.83 -4.88
C GLN A 218 10.40 11.78 -5.51
N ASP A 219 9.69 11.32 -6.52
CA ASP A 219 8.76 12.09 -7.32
C ASP A 219 7.66 11.20 -7.93
N LYS A 220 6.81 11.77 -8.77
CA LYS A 220 5.73 11.07 -9.47
C LYS A 220 6.24 9.94 -10.39
N ARG A 221 7.48 10.03 -10.93
CA ARG A 221 8.07 8.98 -11.78
C ARG A 221 8.37 7.71 -10.99
N SER A 222 8.63 7.85 -9.69
CA SER A 222 8.81 6.71 -8.79
C SER A 222 7.57 5.83 -8.71
N ILE A 223 6.37 6.41 -8.85
CA ILE A 223 5.11 5.66 -8.92
C ILE A 223 5.08 4.75 -10.16
N GLN A 224 5.59 5.25 -11.30
CA GLN A 224 5.68 4.46 -12.53
C GLN A 224 6.69 3.31 -12.39
N ALA A 225 7.84 3.55 -11.75
CA ALA A 225 8.82 2.51 -11.48
C ALA A 225 8.23 1.41 -10.59
N TRP A 226 7.53 1.80 -9.53
CA TRP A 226 6.83 0.87 -8.64
C TRP A 226 5.75 0.03 -9.38
N ALA A 227 4.95 0.65 -10.25
CA ALA A 227 3.96 -0.07 -11.05
C ALA A 227 4.61 -1.15 -11.94
N LYS A 228 5.82 -0.90 -12.48
CA LYS A 228 6.60 -1.90 -13.23
C LYS A 228 7.02 -3.09 -12.36
N HIS A 229 7.38 -2.87 -11.09
CA HIS A 229 7.66 -3.98 -10.17
C HIS A 229 6.42 -4.85 -9.94
N ILE A 230 5.25 -4.23 -9.80
CA ILE A 230 3.98 -4.98 -9.65
C ILE A 230 3.64 -5.77 -10.91
N GLN A 231 3.87 -5.19 -12.11
CA GLN A 231 3.73 -5.92 -13.38
C GLN A 231 4.74 -7.09 -13.49
N GLY A 232 5.97 -6.89 -13.03
CA GLY A 232 6.97 -7.94 -12.94
C GLY A 232 6.55 -9.08 -12.02
N ALA A 233 6.00 -8.76 -10.86
CA ALA A 233 5.42 -9.75 -9.95
C ALA A 233 4.25 -10.51 -10.59
N ALA A 234 3.36 -9.83 -11.32
CA ALA A 234 2.26 -10.45 -12.07
C ALA A 234 2.78 -11.41 -13.15
N ALA A 235 3.82 -11.02 -13.91
CA ALA A 235 4.43 -11.89 -14.90
C ALA A 235 5.06 -13.13 -14.25
N LEU A 236 5.69 -12.99 -13.09
CA LEU A 236 6.25 -14.10 -12.35
C LEU A 236 5.14 -15.05 -11.82
N LEU A 237 4.01 -14.52 -11.36
CA LEU A 237 2.84 -15.32 -11.00
C LEU A 237 2.32 -16.14 -12.19
N ASN A 238 2.20 -15.52 -13.37
CA ASN A 238 1.82 -16.23 -14.60
C ASN A 238 2.85 -17.30 -15.01
N PHE A 239 4.14 -16.99 -14.90
CA PHE A 239 5.21 -17.94 -15.20
C PHE A 239 5.21 -19.16 -14.26
N ARG A 240 4.89 -18.95 -12.99
CA ARG A 240 4.79 -20.03 -11.99
C ARG A 240 3.57 -20.93 -12.23
N GLY A 241 2.55 -20.42 -12.92
CA GLY A 241 1.37 -21.19 -13.29
C GLY A 241 0.49 -21.59 -12.12
N LYS A 242 -0.36 -22.60 -12.35
CA LYS A 242 -1.35 -23.08 -11.36
C LYS A 242 -0.74 -23.92 -10.25
N GLU A 243 0.40 -24.53 -10.52
CA GLU A 243 1.13 -25.41 -9.60
C GLU A 243 1.58 -24.67 -8.32
N GLN A 244 1.80 -23.35 -8.42
CA GLN A 244 2.14 -22.53 -7.25
C GLN A 244 1.11 -22.65 -6.12
N PHE A 245 -0.16 -22.95 -6.44
CA PHE A 245 -1.25 -23.00 -5.46
C PHE A 245 -1.29 -24.30 -4.63
N GLU A 246 -0.37 -25.20 -4.80
CA GLU A 246 -0.14 -26.31 -3.88
C GLU A 246 0.40 -25.78 -2.53
N SER A 247 1.17 -24.68 -2.54
CA SER A 247 1.66 -24.00 -1.35
C SER A 247 0.60 -23.06 -0.75
N ASN A 248 0.36 -23.19 0.58
CA ASN A 248 -0.49 -22.25 1.32
C ASN A 248 0.11 -20.84 1.37
N VAL A 249 1.44 -20.75 1.46
CA VAL A 249 2.18 -19.48 1.45
C VAL A 249 1.97 -18.79 0.11
N ALA A 250 2.17 -19.49 -1.01
CA ALA A 250 1.98 -18.95 -2.35
C ALA A 250 0.54 -18.46 -2.57
N ARG A 251 -0.49 -19.14 -2.05
CA ARG A 251 -1.87 -18.67 -2.11
C ARG A 251 -2.08 -17.33 -1.39
N ARG A 252 -1.51 -17.16 -0.19
CA ARG A 252 -1.61 -15.92 0.57
C ARG A 252 -0.87 -14.77 -0.14
N ILE A 253 0.33 -15.03 -0.63
CA ILE A 253 1.11 -14.09 -1.45
C ILE A 253 0.28 -13.67 -2.67
N PHE A 254 -0.26 -14.63 -3.42
CA PHE A 254 -1.05 -14.36 -4.61
C PHE A 254 -2.23 -13.44 -4.33
N HIS A 255 -3.02 -13.72 -3.29
CA HIS A 255 -4.16 -12.88 -2.93
C HIS A 255 -3.76 -11.45 -2.58
N GLN A 256 -2.65 -11.28 -1.87
CA GLN A 256 -2.16 -9.95 -1.52
C GLN A 256 -1.68 -9.19 -2.77
N ILE A 257 -0.90 -9.84 -3.63
CA ILE A 257 -0.39 -9.23 -4.86
C ILE A 257 -1.51 -8.96 -5.86
N TYR A 258 -2.49 -9.83 -5.96
CA TYR A 258 -3.63 -9.59 -6.83
C TYR A 258 -4.41 -8.33 -6.41
N GLY A 259 -4.66 -8.15 -5.12
CA GLY A 259 -5.24 -6.91 -4.60
C GLY A 259 -4.41 -5.67 -4.95
N LEU A 260 -3.09 -5.77 -4.90
CA LEU A 260 -2.19 -4.69 -5.28
C LEU A 260 -2.18 -4.44 -6.80
N ILE A 261 -2.23 -5.49 -7.62
CA ILE A 261 -2.38 -5.38 -9.09
C ILE A 261 -3.67 -4.62 -9.43
N LEU A 262 -4.79 -4.98 -8.80
CA LEU A 262 -6.07 -4.29 -9.01
C LEU A 262 -5.99 -2.81 -8.64
N LEU A 263 -5.38 -2.49 -7.50
CA LEU A 263 -5.19 -1.11 -7.05
C LEU A 263 -4.35 -0.31 -8.06
N VAL A 264 -3.18 -0.85 -8.45
CA VAL A 264 -2.29 -0.21 -9.43
C VAL A 264 -2.98 -0.04 -10.77
N SER A 265 -3.73 -1.05 -11.22
CA SER A 265 -4.46 -0.99 -12.48
C SER A 265 -5.56 0.07 -12.47
N LEU A 266 -6.27 0.23 -11.35
CA LEU A 266 -7.31 1.25 -11.19
C LEU A 266 -6.71 2.67 -11.20
N GLU A 267 -5.61 2.89 -10.49
CA GLU A 267 -4.97 4.21 -10.34
C GLU A 267 -4.14 4.61 -11.57
N SER A 268 -3.58 3.64 -12.30
CA SER A 268 -2.75 3.89 -13.47
C SER A 268 -3.50 3.91 -14.80
N GLY A 269 -4.76 3.45 -14.81
CA GLY A 269 -5.51 3.21 -16.05
C GLY A 269 -4.93 2.09 -16.92
N GLN A 270 -3.93 1.36 -16.43
CA GLN A 270 -3.42 0.17 -17.08
C GLN A 270 -4.36 -1.02 -16.79
N GLY A 271 -4.44 -1.98 -17.71
CA GLY A 271 -5.24 -3.18 -17.47
C GLY A 271 -4.59 -4.12 -16.46
N VAL A 272 -5.42 -4.97 -15.90
CA VAL A 272 -4.93 -6.15 -15.21
C VAL A 272 -4.18 -7.02 -16.23
N PRO A 273 -2.95 -7.47 -15.92
CA PRO A 273 -2.20 -8.34 -16.84
C PRO A 273 -2.98 -9.61 -17.19
N ASP A 274 -2.88 -10.01 -18.46
CA ASP A 274 -3.54 -11.21 -18.96
C ASP A 274 -3.16 -12.46 -18.14
N GLY A 275 -4.09 -13.39 -17.98
CA GLY A 275 -3.89 -14.64 -17.25
C GLY A 275 -4.01 -14.54 -15.72
N ILE A 276 -3.93 -13.34 -15.13
CA ILE A 276 -4.01 -13.17 -13.67
C ILE A 276 -5.42 -13.45 -13.16
N ARG A 277 -6.47 -13.08 -13.90
CA ARG A 277 -7.86 -13.39 -13.52
C ARG A 277 -8.11 -14.90 -13.52
N GLU A 278 -7.64 -15.61 -14.54
CA GLU A 278 -7.74 -17.06 -14.66
C GLU A 278 -6.99 -17.78 -13.53
N LEU A 279 -5.84 -17.25 -13.12
CA LEU A 279 -5.12 -17.73 -11.95
C LEU A 279 -5.93 -17.51 -10.66
N TYR A 280 -6.60 -16.35 -10.53
CA TYR A 280 -7.44 -16.06 -9.37
C TYR A 280 -8.63 -17.02 -9.28
N ASP A 281 -9.31 -17.26 -10.39
CA ASP A 281 -10.44 -18.18 -10.45
C ASP A 281 -10.01 -19.62 -10.15
N HIS A 282 -8.80 -20.00 -10.57
CA HIS A 282 -8.21 -21.30 -10.26
C HIS A 282 -7.70 -21.41 -8.81
N CYS A 283 -7.20 -20.32 -8.24
CA CYS A 283 -6.76 -20.27 -6.85
C CYS A 283 -7.98 -20.50 -5.96
N ASN A 284 -8.54 -21.72 -6.02
CA ASN A 284 -9.68 -22.08 -5.19
C ASN A 284 -9.29 -21.81 -3.74
N PRO A 285 -9.86 -20.79 -3.10
CA PRO A 285 -9.63 -20.55 -1.71
C PRO A 285 -10.34 -21.68 -0.95
N ARG A 286 -9.70 -22.85 -0.85
CA ARG A 286 -10.15 -23.98 -0.03
C ARG A 286 -10.17 -23.64 1.47
N THR A 287 -9.90 -22.39 1.79
CA THR A 287 -10.00 -21.90 3.16
C THR A 287 -11.45 -21.71 3.51
N ASP A 288 -11.84 -22.18 4.68
CA ASP A 288 -13.16 -22.06 5.29
C ASP A 288 -13.64 -20.60 5.51
N TYR A 289 -13.27 -19.69 4.62
CA TYR A 289 -13.92 -18.38 4.48
C TYR A 289 -15.43 -18.52 4.21
N ALA A 290 -15.90 -19.73 3.95
CA ALA A 290 -17.30 -20.04 3.69
C ALA A 290 -18.24 -19.49 4.77
N ILE A 291 -17.78 -19.44 6.01
CA ILE A 291 -18.57 -18.94 7.13
C ILE A 291 -18.56 -17.41 7.17
N HIS A 292 -17.55 -16.71 6.61
CA HIS A 292 -17.31 -15.30 6.89
C HIS A 292 -16.94 -14.44 5.66
N GLY A 293 -17.62 -14.62 4.52
CA GLY A 293 -17.53 -13.64 3.45
C GLY A 293 -16.71 -14.02 2.23
N ARG A 294 -16.42 -15.29 2.00
CA ARG A 294 -15.73 -15.76 0.78
C ARG A 294 -16.42 -15.30 -0.49
N GLN A 295 -17.73 -15.56 -0.59
CA GLN A 295 -18.52 -15.17 -1.75
C GLN A 295 -18.46 -13.65 -1.98
N TRP A 296 -18.52 -12.89 -0.89
CA TRP A 296 -18.40 -11.46 -0.92
C TRP A 296 -17.02 -11.02 -1.46
N THR A 297 -15.92 -11.60 -0.94
CA THR A 297 -14.56 -11.26 -1.37
C THR A 297 -14.33 -11.56 -2.85
N VAL A 298 -14.78 -12.71 -3.33
CA VAL A 298 -14.65 -13.11 -4.75
C VAL A 298 -15.45 -12.15 -5.64
N ARG A 299 -16.70 -11.85 -5.30
CA ARG A 299 -17.52 -10.92 -6.07
C ARG A 299 -16.96 -9.50 -6.08
N LEU A 300 -16.45 -9.01 -4.94
CA LEU A 300 -15.77 -7.72 -4.89
C LEU A 300 -14.56 -7.69 -5.81
N THR A 301 -13.76 -8.75 -5.81
CA THR A 301 -12.57 -8.83 -6.65
C THR A 301 -12.92 -8.80 -8.14
N HIS A 302 -13.95 -9.54 -8.57
CA HIS A 302 -14.45 -9.50 -9.94
C HIS A 302 -15.01 -8.12 -10.30
N PHE A 303 -15.79 -7.54 -9.42
CA PHE A 303 -16.32 -6.18 -9.58
C PHE A 303 -15.21 -5.13 -9.76
N MET A 304 -14.12 -5.20 -8.97
CA MET A 304 -12.95 -4.32 -9.13
C MET A 304 -12.31 -4.50 -10.52
N HIS A 305 -12.15 -5.74 -10.95
CA HIS A 305 -11.61 -6.05 -12.28
C HIS A 305 -12.49 -5.49 -13.40
N ASP A 306 -13.80 -5.67 -13.30
CA ASP A 306 -14.76 -5.20 -14.31
C ASP A 306 -14.85 -3.66 -14.33
N SER A 307 -14.69 -3.01 -13.16
CA SER A 307 -14.56 -1.55 -13.06
C SER A 307 -13.30 -1.02 -13.76
N ILE A 308 -12.16 -1.74 -13.66
CA ILE A 308 -10.92 -1.42 -14.37
C ILE A 308 -11.11 -1.57 -15.89
N ASN A 309 -11.78 -2.63 -16.33
CA ASN A 309 -12.07 -2.85 -17.75
C ASN A 309 -12.98 -1.76 -18.32
N LEU A 310 -14.00 -1.35 -17.56
CA LEU A 310 -14.86 -0.22 -17.94
C LEU A 310 -14.04 1.06 -18.14
N ALA A 311 -13.08 1.31 -17.26
CA ALA A 311 -12.20 2.47 -17.36
C ALA A 311 -11.40 2.54 -18.66
N ARG A 312 -11.06 1.39 -19.20
CA ARG A 312 -10.23 1.24 -20.39
C ARG A 312 -11.03 1.11 -21.68
N ASP A 313 -12.33 0.98 -21.56
CA ASP A 313 -13.22 0.86 -22.71
C ASP A 313 -13.31 2.21 -23.43
N LYS A 314 -12.48 2.39 -24.45
CA LYS A 314 -12.44 3.56 -25.33
C LYS A 314 -13.25 3.38 -26.61
N GLU A 315 -13.73 2.15 -26.87
CA GLU A 315 -14.45 1.78 -28.07
C GLU A 315 -15.96 1.98 -27.93
N SER A 316 -16.50 1.83 -26.72
CA SER A 316 -17.92 1.98 -26.47
C SER A 316 -18.34 3.46 -26.46
N ASP A 317 -19.55 3.72 -26.96
CA ASP A 317 -20.16 5.06 -26.94
C ASP A 317 -20.54 5.49 -25.49
N PRO A 318 -20.77 6.81 -25.25
CA PRO A 318 -21.11 7.30 -23.92
C PRO A 318 -22.34 6.68 -23.29
N VAL A 319 -23.38 6.32 -24.06
CA VAL A 319 -24.61 5.72 -23.54
C VAL A 319 -24.32 4.32 -23.01
N THR A 320 -23.57 3.55 -23.77
CA THR A 320 -23.11 2.21 -23.38
C THR A 320 -22.26 2.25 -22.13
N LEU A 321 -21.30 3.19 -22.02
CA LEU A 321 -20.43 3.33 -20.85
C LEU A 321 -21.20 3.73 -19.59
N VAL A 322 -22.15 4.68 -19.69
CA VAL A 322 -23.03 5.06 -18.57
C VAL A 322 -23.87 3.86 -18.12
N THR A 323 -24.44 3.12 -19.06
CA THR A 323 -25.24 1.94 -18.77
C THR A 323 -24.43 0.84 -18.06
N LYS A 324 -23.21 0.55 -18.55
CA LYS A 324 -22.30 -0.41 -17.92
C LYS A 324 -21.94 0.04 -16.50
N ALA A 325 -21.61 1.32 -16.29
CA ALA A 325 -21.25 1.86 -14.98
C ALA A 325 -22.40 1.79 -13.97
N ILE A 326 -23.63 2.10 -14.40
CA ILE A 326 -24.84 1.98 -13.55
C ILE A 326 -25.09 0.52 -13.19
N ASN A 327 -24.91 -0.42 -14.11
CA ASN A 327 -25.08 -1.84 -13.83
C ASN A 327 -24.05 -2.35 -12.82
N LEU A 328 -22.80 -1.90 -12.91
CA LEU A 328 -21.76 -2.19 -11.91
C LEU A 328 -22.11 -1.59 -10.54
N ASP A 329 -22.67 -0.37 -10.46
CA ASP A 329 -23.08 0.20 -9.15
C ASP A 329 -24.23 -0.61 -8.51
N ARG A 330 -25.18 -1.11 -9.31
CA ARG A 330 -26.22 -2.05 -8.82
C ARG A 330 -25.64 -3.38 -8.33
N GLU A 331 -24.63 -3.89 -9.03
CA GLU A 331 -23.91 -5.09 -8.58
C GLU A 331 -23.19 -4.82 -7.24
N LEU A 332 -22.60 -3.65 -7.07
CA LEU A 332 -21.97 -3.25 -5.82
C LEU A 332 -22.94 -3.24 -4.64
N ASP A 333 -24.17 -2.78 -4.85
CA ASP A 333 -25.20 -2.84 -3.80
C ASP A 333 -25.60 -4.29 -3.47
N SER A 334 -25.63 -5.18 -4.46
CA SER A 334 -25.83 -6.62 -4.25
C SER A 334 -24.67 -7.25 -3.46
N ILE A 335 -23.42 -6.85 -3.74
CA ILE A 335 -22.25 -7.29 -3.00
C ILE A 335 -22.32 -6.83 -1.54
N LYS A 336 -22.72 -5.58 -1.28
CA LYS A 336 -22.90 -5.07 0.08
C LYS A 336 -23.94 -5.86 0.87
N ALA A 337 -25.03 -6.26 0.23
CA ALA A 337 -26.09 -7.07 0.87
C ALA A 337 -25.59 -8.45 1.31
N LEU A 338 -24.54 -8.98 0.66
CA LEU A 338 -23.91 -10.26 1.04
C LEU A 338 -22.85 -10.10 2.14
N MET A 339 -22.53 -8.87 2.54
CA MET A 339 -21.49 -8.61 3.53
C MET A 339 -21.91 -9.17 4.89
N PRO A 340 -21.03 -9.94 5.56
CA PRO A 340 -21.29 -10.39 6.91
C PRO A 340 -21.58 -9.20 7.86
N LYS A 341 -22.59 -9.34 8.72
CA LYS A 341 -22.97 -8.27 9.67
C LYS A 341 -21.79 -7.76 10.52
N ILE A 342 -20.86 -8.65 10.86
CA ILE A 342 -19.65 -8.32 11.61
C ILE A 342 -18.72 -7.34 10.86
N TRP A 343 -18.81 -7.27 9.53
CA TRP A 343 -17.98 -6.37 8.72
C TRP A 343 -18.61 -4.99 8.51
N HIS A 344 -19.81 -4.76 9.04
CA HIS A 344 -20.38 -3.43 9.07
C HIS A 344 -19.63 -2.54 10.05
N TYR A 345 -19.54 -1.26 9.72
CA TYR A 345 -18.98 -0.25 10.58
C TYR A 345 -20.09 0.54 11.29
N GLN A 346 -19.72 1.20 12.36
CA GLN A 346 -20.58 2.10 13.10
C GLN A 346 -20.23 3.54 12.71
N THR A 347 -21.25 4.37 12.43
CA THR A 347 -21.07 5.81 12.21
C THR A 347 -21.36 6.55 13.50
N VAL A 348 -20.41 7.36 13.93
CA VAL A 348 -20.51 8.16 15.15
C VAL A 348 -20.49 9.65 14.78
N PRO A 349 -21.54 10.41 15.08
CA PRO A 349 -21.55 11.85 14.87
C PRO A 349 -20.59 12.53 15.86
N LEU A 350 -19.93 13.60 15.41
CA LEU A 350 -19.17 14.50 16.24
C LEU A 350 -20.10 15.58 16.81
N GLU A 351 -20.10 15.76 18.10
CA GLU A 351 -20.85 16.85 18.78
C GLU A 351 -20.22 18.22 18.46
N GLN A 352 -18.91 18.26 18.34
CA GLN A 352 -18.15 19.44 17.98
C GLN A 352 -17.13 19.10 16.90
N ARG A 353 -16.79 20.10 16.05
CA ARG A 353 -15.71 19.93 15.06
C ARG A 353 -14.39 19.64 15.77
N SER A 354 -13.67 18.67 15.27
CA SER A 354 -12.33 18.32 15.72
C SER A 354 -11.32 18.62 14.62
N GLU A 355 -10.18 19.18 14.95
CA GLU A 355 -9.05 19.33 14.02
C GLU A 355 -8.48 17.99 13.55
N HIS A 356 -8.70 16.94 14.34
CA HIS A 356 -8.19 15.60 14.08
C HIS A 356 -9.10 14.76 13.19
N ALA A 357 -10.34 15.18 12.91
CA ALA A 357 -11.27 14.48 12.05
C ALA A 357 -11.91 15.43 11.04
N TYR A 358 -11.93 15.03 9.77
CA TYR A 358 -12.62 15.79 8.75
C TYR A 358 -14.12 15.54 8.77
N GLY A 359 -14.90 16.62 8.83
CA GLY A 359 -16.35 16.56 8.76
C GLY A 359 -17.03 16.47 10.13
N THR A 360 -18.24 15.91 10.15
CA THR A 360 -19.13 15.89 11.31
C THR A 360 -19.38 14.48 11.87
N PHE A 361 -18.67 13.50 11.38
CA PHE A 361 -18.78 12.10 11.81
C PHE A 361 -17.52 11.33 11.51
N TYR A 362 -17.35 10.19 12.16
CA TYR A 362 -16.31 9.21 11.88
C TYR A 362 -16.87 7.79 11.96
N HIS A 363 -16.07 6.83 11.49
CA HIS A 363 -16.46 5.42 11.46
C HIS A 363 -15.63 4.60 12.46
N ILE A 364 -16.27 3.62 13.09
CA ILE A 364 -15.63 2.59 13.90
C ILE A 364 -15.77 1.25 13.22
N TYR A 365 -14.65 0.62 12.92
CA TYR A 365 -14.54 -0.71 12.33
C TYR A 365 -14.06 -1.70 13.37
N LYS A 366 -14.37 -2.95 13.17
CA LYS A 366 -13.94 -4.03 14.06
C LYS A 366 -12.50 -4.48 13.77
N ASP A 367 -11.99 -4.22 12.57
CA ASP A 367 -10.67 -4.64 12.12
C ASP A 367 -10.17 -3.70 11.01
N SER A 368 -8.85 -3.54 10.89
CA SER A 368 -8.22 -2.68 9.89
C SER A 368 -8.44 -3.19 8.46
N TRP A 369 -8.48 -4.51 8.27
CA TRP A 369 -8.78 -5.10 6.97
C TRP A 369 -10.22 -4.81 6.52
N ILE A 370 -11.17 -4.84 7.45
CA ILE A 370 -12.56 -4.46 7.18
C ILE A 370 -12.63 -3.00 6.71
N ALA A 371 -11.91 -2.09 7.38
CA ALA A 371 -11.82 -0.70 6.95
C ALA A 371 -11.22 -0.56 5.55
N GLN A 372 -10.18 -1.32 5.24
CA GLN A 372 -9.58 -1.39 3.90
C GLN A 372 -10.62 -1.84 2.85
N MET A 373 -11.36 -2.91 3.11
CA MET A 373 -12.37 -3.41 2.16
C MET A 373 -13.46 -2.36 1.89
N TRP A 374 -13.93 -1.66 2.91
CA TRP A 374 -14.85 -0.56 2.73
C TRP A 374 -14.25 0.60 1.90
N ASN A 375 -12.98 0.91 2.12
CA ASN A 375 -12.30 1.95 1.33
C ASN A 375 -12.10 1.52 -0.12
N ASN A 376 -11.82 0.25 -0.39
CA ASN A 376 -11.76 -0.28 -1.76
C ASN A 376 -13.13 -0.14 -2.46
N LEU A 377 -14.23 -0.51 -1.79
CA LEU A 377 -15.59 -0.30 -2.30
C LEU A 377 -15.87 1.18 -2.61
N ARG A 378 -15.47 2.08 -1.71
CA ARG A 378 -15.65 3.52 -1.86
C ARG A 378 -14.83 4.07 -3.04
N SER A 379 -13.58 3.66 -3.18
CA SER A 379 -12.70 4.06 -4.29
C SER A 379 -13.28 3.61 -5.63
N CYS A 380 -13.71 2.38 -5.76
CA CYS A 380 -14.37 1.88 -6.97
C CYS A 380 -15.66 2.66 -7.27
N ARG A 381 -16.50 2.93 -6.26
CA ARG A 381 -17.73 3.67 -6.44
C ARG A 381 -17.47 5.11 -6.88
N MET A 382 -16.52 5.80 -6.27
CA MET A 382 -16.10 7.14 -6.71
C MET A 382 -15.66 7.11 -8.17
N TYR A 383 -14.90 6.09 -8.54
CA TYR A 383 -14.43 5.92 -9.91
C TYR A 383 -15.59 5.74 -10.90
N LEU A 384 -16.53 4.84 -10.63
CA LEU A 384 -17.72 4.62 -11.48
C LEU A 384 -18.52 5.91 -11.71
N TYR A 385 -18.75 6.68 -10.64
CA TYR A 385 -19.51 7.92 -10.74
C TYR A 385 -18.75 9.06 -11.43
N ARG A 386 -17.41 9.02 -11.39
CA ARG A 386 -16.58 9.90 -12.25
C ARG A 386 -16.76 9.53 -13.73
N VAL A 387 -16.74 8.24 -14.06
CA VAL A 387 -17.01 7.77 -15.45
C VAL A 387 -18.40 8.19 -15.90
N ILE A 388 -19.44 7.93 -15.10
CA ILE A 388 -20.82 8.34 -15.42
C ILE A 388 -20.89 9.83 -15.73
N ARG A 389 -20.35 10.68 -14.84
CA ARG A 389 -20.37 12.14 -15.01
C ARG A 389 -19.63 12.59 -16.26
N GLU A 390 -18.45 12.02 -16.52
CA GLU A 390 -17.66 12.34 -17.71
C GLU A 390 -18.40 11.95 -18.99
N GLN A 391 -18.96 10.72 -19.05
CA GLN A 391 -19.61 10.25 -20.26
C GLN A 391 -20.93 10.99 -20.53
N LEU A 392 -21.65 11.41 -19.50
CA LEU A 392 -22.81 12.30 -19.64
C LEU A 392 -22.40 13.65 -20.25
N TRP A 393 -21.28 14.23 -19.82
CA TRP A 393 -20.75 15.47 -20.42
C TRP A 393 -20.30 15.26 -21.87
N LYS A 394 -19.59 14.17 -22.15
CA LYS A 394 -19.15 13.83 -23.52
C LYS A 394 -20.36 13.61 -24.44
N GLY A 395 -21.35 12.88 -23.99
CA GLY A 395 -22.55 12.58 -24.78
C GLY A 395 -23.37 13.83 -25.13
N ARG A 396 -23.37 14.89 -24.29
CA ARG A 396 -23.98 16.19 -24.63
C ARG A 396 -23.26 16.92 -25.76
N ALA A 397 -21.97 16.71 -25.90
CA ALA A 397 -21.16 17.38 -26.93
C ALA A 397 -21.32 16.77 -28.33
N TYR A 398 -22.04 15.66 -28.46
CA TYR A 398 -22.36 15.05 -29.78
C TYR A 398 -23.37 15.91 -30.54
N SER A 399 -23.38 15.76 -31.85
CA SER A 399 -24.34 16.42 -32.75
C SER A 399 -25.03 15.36 -33.62
N PRO A 400 -26.29 15.00 -33.36
CA PRO A 400 -27.14 15.46 -32.24
C PRO A 400 -26.68 14.95 -30.88
N PRO A 401 -27.02 15.63 -29.77
CA PRO A 401 -26.71 15.16 -28.42
C PRO A 401 -27.28 13.78 -28.15
N LEU A 402 -26.50 12.91 -27.49
CA LEU A 402 -26.91 11.54 -27.11
C LEU A 402 -27.82 11.51 -25.89
N PHE A 403 -27.82 12.57 -25.10
CA PHE A 403 -28.65 12.73 -23.91
C PHE A 403 -29.34 14.10 -23.94
N SER A 404 -30.60 14.17 -23.54
CA SER A 404 -31.30 15.44 -23.35
C SER A 404 -30.76 16.20 -22.12
N GLU A 405 -30.93 17.51 -22.08
CA GLU A 405 -30.53 18.31 -20.93
C GLU A 405 -31.31 17.97 -19.67
N GLU A 406 -32.60 17.64 -19.85
CA GLU A 406 -33.50 17.23 -18.77
C GLU A 406 -33.07 15.92 -18.11
N GLU A 407 -32.49 14.99 -18.88
CA GLU A 407 -31.95 13.72 -18.37
C GLU A 407 -30.59 13.85 -17.72
N VAL A 408 -29.70 14.69 -18.27
CA VAL A 408 -28.29 14.81 -17.84
C VAL A 408 -28.18 15.51 -16.50
N LYS A 409 -28.90 16.63 -16.32
CA LYS A 409 -28.74 17.46 -15.11
C LYS A 409 -28.99 16.68 -13.81
N PRO A 410 -30.11 15.98 -13.63
CA PRO A 410 -30.35 15.23 -12.39
C PRO A 410 -29.37 14.06 -12.21
N GLN A 411 -28.90 13.43 -13.29
CA GLN A 411 -27.92 12.35 -13.20
C GLN A 411 -26.53 12.85 -12.79
N ILE A 412 -26.12 14.03 -13.28
CA ILE A 412 -24.85 14.67 -12.84
C ILE A 412 -24.95 15.07 -11.36
N GLU A 413 -26.04 15.69 -10.93
CA GLU A 413 -26.27 16.05 -9.53
C GLU A 413 -26.23 14.83 -8.62
N ALA A 414 -26.87 13.73 -9.04
CA ALA A 414 -26.84 12.46 -8.33
C ALA A 414 -25.40 11.88 -8.26
N ALA A 415 -24.67 11.90 -9.36
CA ALA A 415 -23.29 11.43 -9.42
C ALA A 415 -22.37 12.26 -8.51
N GLU A 416 -22.50 13.58 -8.53
CA GLU A 416 -21.73 14.45 -7.64
C GLU A 416 -22.05 14.21 -6.16
N LYS A 417 -23.32 14.01 -5.84
CA LYS A 417 -23.73 13.64 -4.47
C LYS A 417 -23.08 12.35 -4.01
N VAL A 418 -23.05 11.33 -4.86
CA VAL A 418 -22.42 10.04 -4.53
C VAL A 418 -20.92 10.23 -4.33
N ILE A 419 -20.23 10.96 -5.20
CA ILE A 419 -18.81 11.26 -5.06
C ILE A 419 -18.53 11.96 -3.73
N ARG A 420 -19.26 13.04 -3.40
CA ARG A 420 -19.10 13.80 -2.15
C ARG A 420 -19.34 12.95 -0.90
N THR A 421 -20.41 12.16 -0.88
CA THR A 421 -20.72 11.29 0.27
C THR A 421 -19.70 10.18 0.44
N THR A 422 -19.22 9.61 -0.65
CA THR A 422 -18.21 8.54 -0.62
C THR A 422 -16.86 9.09 -0.18
N THR A 423 -16.48 10.27 -0.65
CA THR A 423 -15.28 11.00 -0.25
C THR A 423 -15.29 11.29 1.27
N ALA A 424 -16.41 11.81 1.79
CA ALA A 424 -16.56 12.05 3.23
C ALA A 424 -16.43 10.74 4.04
N ALA A 425 -16.99 9.63 3.52
CA ALA A 425 -16.89 8.33 4.17
C ALA A 425 -15.46 7.74 4.18
N VAL A 426 -14.64 8.06 3.17
CA VAL A 426 -13.20 7.73 3.17
C VAL A 426 -12.50 8.50 4.30
N CYS A 427 -12.71 9.81 4.39
CA CYS A 427 -12.12 10.63 5.46
C CYS A 427 -12.58 10.17 6.85
N ALA A 428 -13.86 9.79 7.00
CA ALA A 428 -14.40 9.26 8.25
C ALA A 428 -13.76 7.94 8.70
N SER A 429 -13.10 7.20 7.81
CA SER A 429 -12.37 5.97 8.16
C SER A 429 -10.97 6.25 8.75
N ALA A 430 -10.42 7.43 8.54
CA ALA A 430 -9.05 7.74 8.90
C ALA A 430 -8.78 7.78 10.41
N PRO A 431 -9.66 8.35 11.27
CA PRO A 431 -9.35 8.51 12.68
C PRO A 431 -8.97 7.23 13.40
N GLN A 432 -9.67 6.13 13.15
CA GLN A 432 -9.33 4.86 13.78
C GLN A 432 -8.04 4.25 13.22
N LEU A 433 -7.86 4.28 11.90
CA LEU A 433 -6.67 3.72 11.25
C LEU A 433 -5.40 4.50 11.57
N THR A 434 -5.48 5.79 11.84
CA THR A 434 -4.34 6.64 12.23
C THR A 434 -4.10 6.66 13.74
N GLY A 435 -4.84 5.85 14.51
CA GLY A 435 -4.68 5.73 15.96
C GLY A 435 -5.21 6.92 16.75
N MET A 436 -6.18 7.64 16.22
CA MET A 436 -6.98 8.64 16.98
C MET A 436 -8.07 7.98 17.84
N LEU A 437 -8.42 6.74 17.52
CA LEU A 437 -9.39 5.91 18.19
C LEU A 437 -8.81 4.51 18.41
N ILE A 438 -9.24 3.86 19.48
CA ILE A 438 -8.85 2.49 19.79
C ILE A 438 -9.58 1.51 18.85
N PHE A 439 -8.88 0.50 18.33
CA PHE A 439 -9.54 -0.67 17.79
C PHE A 439 -10.14 -1.50 18.94
N PRO A 440 -11.37 -2.01 18.79
CA PRO A 440 -11.94 -2.92 19.77
C PRO A 440 -11.00 -4.08 20.02
N GLN A 441 -10.64 -4.32 21.28
CA GLN A 441 -9.89 -5.52 21.64
C GLN A 441 -10.88 -6.67 21.73
N TRP A 442 -10.65 -7.70 20.94
CA TRP A 442 -11.47 -8.89 20.94
C TRP A 442 -10.91 -9.88 21.95
N PRO A 443 -11.71 -10.39 22.88
CA PRO A 443 -11.27 -11.49 23.71
C PRO A 443 -10.91 -12.69 22.82
N VAL A 444 -9.75 -13.28 23.07
CA VAL A 444 -9.36 -14.53 22.40
C VAL A 444 -10.46 -15.56 22.70
N PRO A 445 -11.08 -16.18 21.70
CA PRO A 445 -12.09 -17.19 21.93
C PRO A 445 -11.52 -18.30 22.80
N LYS A 446 -12.26 -18.70 23.81
CA LYS A 446 -11.94 -19.92 24.53
C LYS A 446 -11.97 -21.10 23.55
N PRO A 447 -11.10 -22.10 23.69
CA PRO A 447 -11.16 -23.30 22.86
C PRO A 447 -12.58 -23.86 22.81
N GLY A 448 -13.18 -23.96 21.62
CA GLY A 448 -14.57 -24.41 21.41
C GLY A 448 -15.64 -23.31 21.53
N GLY A 449 -15.28 -22.06 21.80
CA GLY A 449 -16.23 -20.93 21.85
C GLY A 449 -16.53 -20.36 20.46
N SER A 450 -17.79 -19.94 20.26
CA SER A 450 -18.21 -19.30 19.01
C SER A 450 -17.71 -17.85 18.95
N PHE A 451 -17.00 -17.48 17.89
CA PHE A 451 -16.65 -16.09 17.59
C PHE A 451 -17.89 -15.19 17.46
N ALA A 452 -19.02 -15.74 17.01
CA ALA A 452 -20.25 -14.97 16.80
C ALA A 452 -20.77 -14.28 18.06
N ALA A 453 -20.59 -14.86 19.25
CA ALA A 453 -21.09 -14.30 20.50
C ALA A 453 -20.32 -13.02 20.94
N VAL A 454 -19.06 -12.89 20.54
CA VAL A 454 -18.18 -11.78 20.95
C VAL A 454 -18.41 -10.52 20.09
N PHE A 455 -19.07 -10.64 18.95
CA PHE A 455 -19.12 -9.62 17.92
C PHE A 455 -20.36 -8.69 17.97
N HIS A 456 -21.25 -8.88 18.91
CA HIS A 456 -22.49 -8.11 19.00
C HIS A 456 -22.44 -6.95 19.99
N GLU A 457 -21.28 -6.69 20.61
CA GLU A 457 -21.15 -5.58 21.54
C GLU A 457 -21.31 -4.24 20.80
N VAL A 458 -22.41 -3.56 21.03
CA VAL A 458 -22.60 -2.16 20.67
C VAL A 458 -21.84 -1.34 21.71
N ILE A 459 -20.81 -0.62 21.30
CA ILE A 459 -20.05 0.25 22.19
C ILE A 459 -20.97 1.39 22.64
N PRO A 460 -21.20 1.61 23.94
CA PRO A 460 -22.00 2.74 24.44
C PRO A 460 -21.38 4.08 23.98
N LYS A 461 -22.22 5.09 23.70
CA LYS A 461 -21.74 6.40 23.22
C LYS A 461 -20.85 7.12 24.23
N GLU A 462 -21.03 6.83 25.49
CA GLU A 462 -20.28 7.39 26.62
C GLU A 462 -18.91 6.75 26.81
N ASP A 463 -18.61 5.71 26.06
CA ASP A 463 -17.34 5.01 26.13
C ASP A 463 -16.20 5.92 25.64
N VAL A 464 -15.07 5.92 26.34
CA VAL A 464 -13.86 6.67 25.98
C VAL A 464 -13.37 6.35 24.56
N ARG A 465 -13.70 5.19 24.03
CA ARG A 465 -13.38 4.78 22.65
C ARG A 465 -14.03 5.66 21.58
N TYR A 466 -15.07 6.43 21.92
CA TYR A 466 -15.70 7.41 21.03
C TYR A 466 -15.03 8.78 21.03
N GLN A 467 -14.09 9.02 21.93
CA GLN A 467 -13.37 10.28 21.97
C GLN A 467 -12.22 10.26 20.94
N ILE A 468 -12.12 11.33 20.16
CA ILE A 468 -11.02 11.49 19.21
C ILE A 468 -9.84 12.14 19.93
N HIS A 469 -8.68 11.52 19.76
CA HIS A 469 -7.40 11.95 20.29
C HIS A 469 -6.45 12.38 19.17
N PRO A 470 -5.32 13.01 19.47
CA PRO A 470 -4.30 13.30 18.47
C PRO A 470 -3.86 12.04 17.69
N PRO A 471 -3.50 12.17 16.40
CA PRO A 471 -3.05 11.03 15.60
C PRO A 471 -1.92 10.26 16.26
N GLY A 472 -2.04 8.94 16.28
CA GLY A 472 -1.03 8.07 16.87
C GLY A 472 -1.17 7.79 18.36
N THR A 473 -2.13 8.39 19.08
CA THR A 473 -2.34 8.17 20.52
C THR A 473 -2.55 6.69 20.85
N PHE A 474 -3.31 5.98 20.04
CA PHE A 474 -3.66 4.57 20.27
C PHE A 474 -3.01 3.62 19.26
N LEU A 475 -1.85 3.97 18.72
CA LEU A 475 -1.08 3.07 17.90
C LEU A 475 -0.36 2.04 18.77
N ASP A 476 -0.85 0.82 18.74
CA ASP A 476 -0.19 -0.30 19.38
C ASP A 476 1.07 -0.69 18.59
N PRO A 477 2.28 -0.64 19.21
CA PRO A 477 3.52 -1.03 18.53
C PRO A 477 3.55 -2.53 18.15
N VAL A 478 2.72 -3.36 18.79
CA VAL A 478 2.65 -4.81 18.52
C VAL A 478 1.61 -5.14 17.44
N ARG A 479 0.67 -4.23 17.16
CA ARG A 479 -0.40 -4.44 16.19
C ARG A 479 -0.32 -3.42 15.07
N PRO A 480 0.06 -3.81 13.85
CA PRO A 480 0.03 -2.92 12.71
C PRO A 480 -1.38 -2.37 12.52
N THR A 481 -1.46 -1.08 12.37
CA THR A 481 -2.73 -0.33 12.36
C THR A 481 -3.44 -0.34 11.01
N GLY A 482 -2.82 -0.90 9.98
CA GLY A 482 -3.34 -0.78 8.61
C GLY A 482 -3.31 0.64 8.05
N VAL A 483 -2.53 1.53 8.67
CA VAL A 483 -2.38 2.94 8.28
C VAL A 483 -2.04 3.10 6.80
N HIS A 484 -1.21 2.22 6.24
CA HIS A 484 -0.82 2.27 4.83
C HIS A 484 -2.01 2.07 3.86
N HIS A 485 -3.09 1.41 4.30
CA HIS A 485 -4.29 1.23 3.47
C HIS A 485 -5.08 2.53 3.25
N LEU A 486 -4.75 3.59 3.97
CA LEU A 486 -5.37 4.91 3.79
C LEU A 486 -4.74 5.74 2.68
N ILE A 487 -3.50 5.47 2.29
CA ILE A 487 -2.72 6.34 1.41
C ILE A 487 -3.47 6.62 0.11
N TRP A 488 -3.83 5.58 -0.63
CA TRP A 488 -4.52 5.73 -1.91
C TRP A 488 -5.98 6.20 -1.78
N PRO A 489 -6.81 5.67 -0.87
CA PRO A 489 -8.18 6.17 -0.69
C PRO A 489 -8.24 7.64 -0.31
N LEU A 490 -7.38 8.13 0.58
CA LEU A 490 -7.31 9.55 0.94
C LEU A 490 -6.87 10.40 -0.24
N TYR A 491 -5.88 9.95 -0.99
CA TYR A 491 -5.43 10.65 -2.17
C TYR A 491 -6.53 10.72 -3.23
N ALA A 492 -7.18 9.60 -3.55
CA ALA A 492 -8.29 9.52 -4.50
C ALA A 492 -9.48 10.43 -4.08
N ALA A 493 -9.74 10.52 -2.78
CA ALA A 493 -10.74 11.43 -2.25
C ALA A 493 -10.35 12.91 -2.44
N ALA A 494 -9.11 13.27 -2.15
CA ALA A 494 -8.65 14.66 -2.14
C ALA A 494 -8.41 15.25 -3.55
N ILE A 495 -8.06 14.41 -4.53
CA ILE A 495 -7.82 14.88 -5.88
C ILE A 495 -9.11 15.20 -6.67
N SER A 496 -10.27 14.72 -6.20
CA SER A 496 -11.56 15.00 -6.85
C SER A 496 -11.77 16.52 -7.03
N ASP A 497 -12.25 16.93 -8.20
CA ASP A 497 -12.65 18.30 -8.49
C ASP A 497 -13.78 18.80 -7.57
N LEU A 498 -14.52 17.88 -6.96
CA LEU A 498 -15.58 18.16 -6.01
C LEU A 498 -15.09 18.33 -4.55
N SER A 499 -13.81 18.12 -4.28
CA SER A 499 -13.25 18.22 -2.95
C SER A 499 -12.84 19.65 -2.61
N SER A 500 -13.14 20.08 -1.39
CA SER A 500 -12.78 21.44 -0.92
C SER A 500 -11.28 21.55 -0.64
N ASN A 501 -10.77 22.77 -0.65
CA ASN A 501 -9.38 23.04 -0.28
C ASN A 501 -9.09 22.69 1.18
N GLU A 502 -10.07 22.88 2.06
CA GLU A 502 -9.99 22.46 3.46
C GLU A 502 -9.77 20.94 3.59
N MET A 503 -10.51 20.15 2.81
CA MET A 503 -10.34 18.71 2.76
C MET A 503 -8.95 18.31 2.24
N ARG A 504 -8.51 18.93 1.14
CA ARG A 504 -7.18 18.67 0.58
C ARG A 504 -6.08 18.93 1.60
N GLN A 505 -6.18 20.06 2.31
CA GLN A 505 -5.23 20.42 3.35
C GLN A 505 -5.20 19.36 4.47
N TRP A 506 -6.37 18.96 4.98
CA TRP A 506 -6.47 17.93 6.00
C TRP A 506 -5.88 16.57 5.53
N VAL A 507 -6.17 16.18 4.28
CA VAL A 507 -5.59 14.93 3.70
C VAL A 507 -4.07 15.03 3.56
N ILE A 508 -3.53 16.19 3.17
CA ILE A 508 -2.08 16.42 3.09
C ILE A 508 -1.43 16.16 4.45
N GLU A 509 -2.00 16.68 5.52
CA GLU A 509 -1.50 16.50 6.88
C GLU A 509 -1.55 15.03 7.31
N MET A 510 -2.64 14.33 7.00
CA MET A 510 -2.75 12.89 7.25
C MET A 510 -1.73 12.07 6.47
N LEU A 511 -1.48 12.39 5.20
CA LEU A 511 -0.48 11.70 4.39
C LEU A 511 0.94 11.92 4.92
N TYR A 512 1.28 13.12 5.40
CA TYR A 512 2.58 13.35 6.06
C TYR A 512 2.70 12.60 7.38
N PHE A 513 1.63 12.55 8.18
CA PHE A 513 1.61 11.74 9.39
C PHE A 513 1.87 10.26 9.07
N ILE A 514 1.17 9.71 8.07
CA ILE A 514 1.36 8.33 7.61
C ILE A 514 2.81 8.11 7.16
N ALA A 515 3.33 9.02 6.33
CA ALA A 515 4.70 8.93 5.82
C ALA A 515 5.73 8.80 6.94
N LEU A 516 5.61 9.64 7.97
CA LEU A 516 6.51 9.63 9.11
C LEU A 516 6.31 8.38 9.97
N ARG A 517 5.08 7.97 10.18
CA ARG A 517 4.74 6.84 11.07
C ARG A 517 5.26 5.50 10.57
N ILE A 518 5.08 5.21 9.27
CA ILE A 518 5.46 3.91 8.69
C ILE A 518 6.68 3.99 7.77
N GLY A 519 7.32 5.14 7.68
CA GLY A 519 8.55 5.31 6.90
C GLY A 519 8.35 5.22 5.38
N THR A 520 7.17 5.59 4.83
CA THR A 520 6.90 5.53 3.39
C THR A 520 6.97 6.90 2.72
N ARG A 521 7.80 7.03 1.70
CA ARG A 521 7.86 8.26 0.90
C ARG A 521 6.77 8.38 -0.16
N GLN A 522 6.08 7.28 -0.47
CA GLN A 522 4.92 7.30 -1.35
C GLN A 522 3.87 8.33 -0.87
N ALA A 523 3.56 8.32 0.42
CA ALA A 523 2.61 9.27 1.00
C ALA A 523 3.10 10.73 0.91
N VAL A 524 4.42 10.97 1.01
CA VAL A 524 5.03 12.31 0.80
C VAL A 524 4.79 12.80 -0.62
N VAL A 525 5.10 11.97 -1.62
CA VAL A 525 4.96 12.33 -3.04
C VAL A 525 3.49 12.64 -3.38
N LEU A 526 2.56 11.87 -2.84
CA LEU A 526 1.12 12.12 -3.03
C LEU A 526 0.66 13.40 -2.32
N ALA A 527 1.14 13.67 -1.10
CA ALA A 527 0.87 14.91 -0.39
C ALA A 527 1.41 16.14 -1.14
N ASP A 528 2.63 16.06 -1.67
CA ASP A 528 3.24 17.14 -2.45
C ASP A 528 2.48 17.39 -3.76
N SER A 529 1.95 16.34 -4.40
CA SER A 529 1.07 16.48 -5.55
C SER A 529 -0.22 17.24 -5.22
N LEU A 530 -0.84 16.99 -4.07
CA LEU A 530 -2.01 17.73 -3.62
C LEU A 530 -1.68 19.20 -3.29
N LYS A 531 -0.48 19.48 -2.75
CA LYS A 531 0.00 20.86 -2.54
C LYS A 531 0.15 21.63 -3.85
N GLU A 532 0.62 20.97 -4.91
CA GLU A 532 0.69 21.57 -6.24
C GLU A 532 -0.70 21.99 -6.74
N ILE A 533 -1.71 21.13 -6.55
CA ILE A 533 -3.11 21.43 -6.89
C ILE A 533 -3.62 22.64 -6.09
N LEU A 534 -3.36 22.69 -4.79
CA LEU A 534 -3.77 23.82 -3.95
C LEU A 534 -3.11 25.15 -4.38
N ARG A 535 -1.81 25.12 -4.76
CA ARG A 535 -1.06 26.32 -5.17
C ARG A 535 -1.48 26.83 -6.54
N SER A 536 -1.73 25.92 -7.48
CA SER A 536 -2.08 26.28 -8.85
C SER A 536 -3.51 26.79 -8.99
N GLY A 537 -4.36 26.54 -8.00
CA GLY A 537 -5.81 26.76 -8.12
C GLY A 537 -6.45 25.91 -9.23
N ALA A 538 -5.68 25.00 -9.82
CA ALA A 538 -6.14 24.15 -10.90
C ALA A 538 -7.18 23.17 -10.33
N THR A 539 -8.42 23.32 -10.80
CA THR A 539 -9.38 22.24 -10.71
C THR A 539 -8.90 21.14 -11.65
N GLN A 540 -8.72 19.92 -11.14
CA GLN A 540 -8.44 18.80 -12.03
C GLN A 540 -9.50 18.72 -13.13
N PRO A 541 -9.10 18.29 -14.34
CA PRO A 541 -10.06 18.08 -15.40
C PRO A 541 -11.17 17.13 -14.91
N ARG A 542 -12.41 17.41 -15.32
CA ARG A 542 -13.61 16.60 -15.00
C ARG A 542 -13.57 15.21 -15.67
N THR A 543 -12.37 14.70 -15.94
CA THR A 543 -12.12 13.44 -16.67
C THR A 543 -11.90 12.28 -15.71
N SER A 544 -12.27 11.08 -16.13
CA SER A 544 -11.93 9.83 -15.45
C SER A 544 -10.50 9.38 -15.74
N GLU A 545 -9.72 10.21 -16.46
CA GLU A 545 -8.34 9.88 -16.80
C GLU A 545 -7.52 9.65 -15.55
N PRO A 546 -6.60 8.66 -15.59
CA PRO A 546 -5.73 8.35 -14.47
C PRO A 546 -4.94 9.60 -14.09
N VAL A 547 -4.81 9.82 -12.79
CA VAL A 547 -4.09 10.98 -12.23
C VAL A 547 -2.62 10.95 -12.60
N PHE A 548 -2.10 9.78 -12.84
CA PHE A 548 -0.73 9.55 -13.31
C PHE A 548 -0.78 9.04 -14.75
N ASP A 549 -0.32 9.87 -15.68
CA ASP A 549 -0.11 9.42 -17.06
C ASP A 549 1.10 8.48 -17.11
N PHE A 550 0.81 7.19 -17.08
CA PHE A 550 1.83 6.15 -17.22
C PHE A 550 2.24 5.92 -18.69
N ALA A 551 1.56 6.57 -19.64
CA ALA A 551 1.83 6.40 -21.08
C ALA A 551 2.99 7.27 -21.60
N LEU A 552 3.40 8.30 -20.89
CA LEU A 552 4.52 9.20 -21.28
C LEU A 552 5.90 8.57 -20.95
N GLY A 553 6.18 7.39 -21.48
CA GLY A 553 7.45 6.69 -21.26
C GLY A 553 7.94 5.91 -22.47
N THR A 554 7.38 6.14 -23.66
CA THR A 554 7.94 5.64 -24.93
C THR A 554 8.78 6.71 -25.63
N GLU A 555 9.59 7.46 -24.91
CA GLU A 555 10.76 8.05 -25.52
C GLU A 555 11.73 6.89 -25.76
N THR A 556 11.75 6.41 -26.98
CA THR A 556 12.85 5.65 -27.57
C THR A 556 14.12 6.47 -27.35
N VAL A 557 14.87 6.10 -26.32
CA VAL A 557 16.28 6.49 -26.27
C VAL A 557 16.94 5.72 -27.41
N GLU A 558 17.10 6.38 -28.55
CA GLU A 558 18.05 5.94 -29.57
C GLU A 558 19.42 5.88 -28.90
N ILE A 559 20.02 4.69 -28.91
CA ILE A 559 21.44 4.46 -28.65
C ILE A 559 22.10 4.25 -29.98
#